data_36b61e3336c3b4be7b4665b3a97d34a6
#
_entry.id   36b61e3336c3b4be7b4665b3a97d34a6
#
_cell.length_a   1.000
_cell.length_b   1.000
_cell.length_c   1.000
_cell.angle_alpha   90.00
_cell.angle_beta   90.00
_cell.angle_gamma   90.00
#
_symmetry.space_group_name_H-M   'P 1'
#
loop_
_entity.id
_entity.type
_entity.pdbx_description
1 polymer ?
#
loop_
_entity_poly.entity_id
_entity_poly.type
_entity_poly.pdbx_seq_one_letter_code
_entity_poly.pdbx_strand_id
1 'polypeptide(L)'
;MKKFSAPFAAAALAACAALAGIQQAGHAAEPAIDVHYGAVIEAYTQDMAAAKTKYDGKRLAFVGAVIRMGGDPGGTYFGALTADGEQFDAHFDAADQAALKPKFPGGEIKPFVTSAAFRFSCLNEGYIDAPVLPGLKLAHCRLEG
;
A
#
# COMPACT_ATOMS: atom_id res chain seq x y z
N MET A 1 56.96 -63.31 -9.75
CA MET A 1 56.92 -62.77 -11.09
C MET A 1 55.48 -62.76 -11.56
N LYS A 2 54.88 -61.65 -11.67
CA LYS A 2 53.91 -61.18 -12.66
C LYS A 2 53.23 -59.95 -12.14
N LYS A 3 53.57 -58.82 -12.74
CA LYS A 3 52.97 -57.52 -12.52
C LYS A 3 51.57 -57.49 -13.16
N PHE A 4 50.56 -57.05 -12.44
CA PHE A 4 49.28 -56.58 -13.04
C PHE A 4 49.07 -55.14 -12.69
N SER A 5 49.17 -54.33 -13.71
CA SER A 5 48.75 -52.90 -13.69
C SER A 5 47.28 -52.88 -13.92
N ALA A 6 46.54 -52.15 -13.06
CA ALA A 6 45.17 -51.77 -13.28
C ALA A 6 45.08 -50.26 -13.59
N PRO A 7 44.32 -49.81 -14.59
CA PRO A 7 44.16 -48.42 -14.90
C PRO A 7 43.11 -47.82 -14.01
N PHE A 8 43.44 -46.65 -13.48
CA PHE A 8 42.49 -45.75 -12.80
C PHE A 8 41.53 -45.12 -13.82
N ALA A 9 40.25 -45.42 -13.67
CA ALA A 9 39.19 -44.69 -14.36
C ALA A 9 38.85 -43.45 -13.56
N ALA A 10 39.17 -42.30 -14.09
CA ALA A 10 38.74 -41.00 -13.55
C ALA A 10 37.29 -40.77 -13.92
N ALA A 11 36.39 -40.85 -12.94
CA ALA A 11 35.02 -40.43 -13.09
C ALA A 11 34.94 -38.90 -12.85
N ALA A 12 34.73 -38.16 -13.92
CA ALA A 12 34.44 -36.73 -13.85
C ALA A 12 32.99 -36.54 -13.38
N LEU A 13 32.81 -36.08 -12.15
CA LEU A 13 31.54 -35.60 -11.62
C LEU A 13 31.29 -34.16 -12.14
N ALA A 14 30.45 -34.05 -13.16
CA ALA A 14 29.89 -32.77 -13.57
C ALA A 14 28.85 -32.32 -12.57
N ALA A 15 29.19 -31.36 -11.72
CA ALA A 15 28.26 -30.69 -10.84
C ALA A 15 27.45 -29.66 -11.67
N CYS A 16 26.23 -30.01 -12.07
CA CYS A 16 25.26 -29.08 -12.57
C CYS A 16 24.75 -28.21 -11.40
N ALA A 17 25.33 -27.03 -11.24
CA ALA A 17 24.77 -25.97 -10.39
C ALA A 17 23.52 -25.44 -11.09
N ALA A 18 22.35 -25.95 -10.71
CA ALA A 18 21.07 -25.39 -11.05
C ALA A 18 20.94 -24.05 -10.27
N LEU A 19 21.26 -22.93 -10.91
CA LEU A 19 20.88 -21.60 -10.47
C LEU A 19 19.36 -21.53 -10.60
N ALA A 20 18.64 -21.88 -9.53
CA ALA A 20 17.24 -21.52 -9.36
C ALA A 20 17.17 -19.99 -9.24
N GLY A 21 17.05 -19.34 -10.39
CA GLY A 21 16.66 -17.93 -10.41
C GLY A 21 15.30 -17.81 -9.75
N ILE A 22 15.29 -17.26 -8.54
CA ILE A 22 14.07 -16.76 -7.91
C ILE A 22 13.62 -15.59 -8.79
N GLN A 23 12.80 -15.90 -9.78
CA GLN A 23 12.00 -14.86 -10.43
C GLN A 23 11.06 -14.32 -9.37
N GLN A 24 11.46 -13.24 -8.72
CA GLN A 24 10.51 -12.37 -8.07
C GLN A 24 9.58 -11.90 -9.19
N ALA A 25 8.46 -12.59 -9.33
CA ALA A 25 7.33 -12.08 -10.07
C ALA A 25 6.98 -10.73 -9.42
N GLY A 26 7.46 -9.65 -10.03
CA GLY A 26 7.01 -8.32 -9.69
C GLY A 26 5.50 -8.36 -9.86
N HIS A 27 4.78 -8.40 -8.74
CA HIS A 27 3.35 -8.21 -8.76
C HIS A 27 3.16 -6.82 -9.35
N ALA A 28 2.75 -6.74 -10.62
CA ALA A 28 2.25 -5.51 -11.17
C ALA A 28 1.19 -5.03 -10.19
N ALA A 29 1.45 -3.90 -9.54
CA ALA A 29 0.56 -3.39 -8.51
C ALA A 29 -0.82 -3.26 -9.15
N GLU A 30 -1.82 -3.96 -8.60
CA GLU A 30 -3.19 -3.87 -9.08
C GLU A 30 -3.57 -2.38 -9.17
N PRO A 31 -4.14 -1.92 -10.30
CA PRO A 31 -4.45 -0.50 -10.48
C PRO A 31 -5.43 -0.06 -9.38
N ALA A 32 -5.21 1.13 -8.86
CA ALA A 32 -6.09 1.69 -7.85
C ALA A 32 -7.47 1.99 -8.45
N ILE A 33 -8.52 1.71 -7.70
CA ILE A 33 -9.91 1.99 -8.07
C ILE A 33 -10.22 3.43 -7.68
N ASP A 34 -10.60 4.26 -8.63
CA ASP A 34 -11.10 5.62 -8.34
C ASP A 34 -12.43 5.56 -7.63
N VAL A 35 -12.53 6.22 -6.48
CA VAL A 35 -13.71 6.20 -5.64
C VAL A 35 -13.97 7.55 -4.99
N HIS A 36 -15.25 7.79 -4.63
CA HIS A 36 -15.66 8.76 -3.62
C HIS A 36 -15.80 8.05 -2.29
N TYR A 37 -15.23 8.62 -1.23
CA TYR A 37 -15.20 7.96 0.08
C TYR A 37 -16.60 7.63 0.60
N GLY A 38 -17.55 8.58 0.56
CA GLY A 38 -18.94 8.36 1.00
C GLY A 38 -19.65 7.29 0.20
N ALA A 39 -19.40 7.19 -1.11
CA ALA A 39 -20.00 6.14 -1.92
C ALA A 39 -19.51 4.73 -1.53
N VAL A 40 -18.27 4.62 -1.07
CA VAL A 40 -17.76 3.34 -0.55
C VAL A 40 -18.42 3.02 0.80
N ILE A 41 -18.53 4.00 1.71
CA ILE A 41 -19.24 3.84 2.98
C ILE A 41 -20.69 3.41 2.75
N GLU A 42 -21.39 4.08 1.82
CA GLU A 42 -22.76 3.74 1.46
C GLU A 42 -22.88 2.30 0.95
N ALA A 43 -21.98 1.87 0.09
CA ALA A 43 -21.97 0.50 -0.41
C ALA A 43 -21.87 -0.53 0.73
N TYR A 44 -21.02 -0.31 1.74
CA TYR A 44 -20.91 -1.18 2.90
C TYR A 44 -22.17 -1.19 3.75
N THR A 45 -22.88 -0.07 3.87
CA THR A 45 -24.12 0.01 4.63
C THR A 45 -25.31 -0.62 3.91
N GLN A 46 -25.32 -0.58 2.58
CA GLN A 46 -26.38 -1.18 1.76
C GLN A 46 -26.23 -2.69 1.60
N ASP A 47 -25.03 -3.15 1.26
CA ASP A 47 -24.70 -4.57 1.08
C ASP A 47 -23.25 -4.83 1.48
N MET A 48 -23.08 -5.18 2.75
CA MET A 48 -21.78 -5.48 3.34
C MET A 48 -21.01 -6.58 2.59
N ALA A 49 -21.70 -7.63 2.13
CA ALA A 49 -21.06 -8.77 1.49
C ALA A 49 -20.53 -8.39 0.09
N ALA A 50 -21.35 -7.70 -0.69
CA ALA A 50 -20.96 -7.21 -2.00
C ALA A 50 -19.83 -6.16 -1.89
N ALA A 51 -19.93 -5.23 -0.93
CA ALA A 51 -18.92 -4.20 -0.71
C ALA A 51 -17.56 -4.79 -0.30
N LYS A 52 -17.55 -5.76 0.61
CA LYS A 52 -16.32 -6.49 0.97
C LYS A 52 -15.68 -7.14 -0.25
N THR A 53 -16.46 -7.85 -1.05
CA THR A 53 -15.95 -8.48 -2.28
C THR A 53 -15.32 -7.46 -3.24
N LYS A 54 -15.91 -6.27 -3.32
CA LYS A 54 -15.48 -5.22 -4.25
C LYS A 54 -14.28 -4.41 -3.76
N TYR A 55 -14.22 -4.13 -2.46
CA TYR A 55 -13.31 -3.12 -1.92
C TYR A 55 -12.29 -3.64 -0.89
N ASP A 56 -12.56 -4.73 -0.14
CA ASP A 56 -11.60 -5.23 0.85
C ASP A 56 -10.33 -5.73 0.16
N GLY A 57 -9.18 -5.35 0.71
CA GLY A 57 -7.88 -5.69 0.17
C GLY A 57 -7.54 -4.97 -1.14
N LYS A 58 -8.41 -4.08 -1.63
CA LYS A 58 -8.17 -3.31 -2.86
C LYS A 58 -7.54 -1.97 -2.56
N ARG A 59 -6.81 -1.46 -3.54
CA ARG A 59 -6.26 -0.10 -3.49
C ARG A 59 -7.31 0.87 -4.01
N LEU A 60 -7.69 1.84 -3.18
CA LEU A 60 -8.68 2.87 -3.50
C LEU A 60 -7.96 4.20 -3.72
N ALA A 61 -8.30 4.90 -4.79
CA ALA A 61 -7.69 6.17 -5.15
C ALA A 61 -8.65 7.33 -4.88
N PHE A 62 -8.09 8.40 -4.33
CA PHE A 62 -8.78 9.62 -3.93
C PHE A 62 -8.07 10.84 -4.50
N VAL A 63 -8.82 11.91 -4.69
CA VAL A 63 -8.28 13.25 -4.99
C VAL A 63 -8.65 14.17 -3.86
N GLY A 64 -7.67 14.81 -3.25
CA GLY A 64 -7.90 15.71 -2.13
C GLY A 64 -6.61 16.22 -1.51
N ALA A 65 -6.76 17.00 -0.46
CA ALA A 65 -5.65 17.47 0.36
C ALA A 65 -5.48 16.58 1.59
N VAL A 66 -4.27 16.54 2.11
CA VAL A 66 -3.95 15.80 3.33
C VAL A 66 -3.64 16.79 4.44
N ILE A 67 -4.21 16.56 5.61
CA ILE A 67 -4.02 17.34 6.82
C ILE A 67 -3.36 16.45 7.87
N ARG A 68 -2.30 16.89 8.50
CA ARG A 68 -1.79 16.17 9.66
C ARG A 68 -2.70 16.43 10.88
N MET A 69 -3.49 15.44 11.25
CA MET A 69 -4.43 15.54 12.38
C MET A 69 -3.88 14.98 13.69
N GLY A 70 -2.86 14.20 13.65
CA GLY A 70 -2.26 13.57 14.81
C GLY A 70 -1.15 12.63 14.39
N GLY A 71 -0.55 11.95 15.33
CA GLY A 71 0.42 10.92 15.04
C GLY A 71 0.45 9.93 16.19
N ASP A 72 0.57 8.66 15.86
CA ASP A 72 1.17 7.74 16.78
C ASP A 72 2.63 8.15 17.02
N PRO A 73 3.33 7.57 17.99
CA PRO A 73 4.75 7.81 18.20
C PRO A 73 5.62 7.55 16.95
N GLY A 74 5.12 6.80 15.98
CA GLY A 74 5.73 6.58 14.67
C GLY A 74 5.46 7.68 13.64
N GLY A 75 4.56 8.61 13.92
CA GLY A 75 4.27 9.77 13.06
C GLY A 75 3.58 9.44 11.74
N THR A 76 2.82 8.35 11.68
CA THR A 76 2.26 7.80 10.43
C THR A 76 0.80 8.17 10.16
N TYR A 77 0.20 8.92 11.06
CA TYR A 77 -1.23 9.22 11.01
C TYR A 77 -1.52 10.56 10.36
N PHE A 78 -2.36 10.55 9.34
CA PHE A 78 -2.83 11.74 8.66
C PHE A 78 -4.34 11.68 8.42
N GLY A 79 -5.00 12.81 8.54
CA GLY A 79 -6.34 13.00 8.03
C GLY A 79 -6.29 13.44 6.57
N ALA A 80 -7.25 13.02 5.79
CA ALA A 80 -7.43 13.46 4.42
C ALA A 80 -8.74 14.24 4.26
N LEU A 81 -8.70 15.23 3.39
CA LEU A 81 -9.86 16.03 2.98
C LEU A 81 -9.98 15.92 1.46
N THR A 82 -11.07 15.32 0.99
CA THR A 82 -11.34 15.22 -0.44
C THR A 82 -11.90 16.53 -1.01
N ALA A 83 -11.93 16.63 -2.33
CA ALA A 83 -12.53 17.77 -3.03
C ALA A 83 -14.02 17.94 -2.70
N ASP A 84 -14.71 16.85 -2.35
CA ASP A 84 -16.13 16.84 -1.97
C ASP A 84 -16.35 17.19 -0.48
N GLY A 85 -15.28 17.50 0.26
CA GLY A 85 -15.34 17.87 1.68
C GLY A 85 -15.44 16.68 2.64
N GLU A 86 -15.27 15.47 2.17
CA GLU A 86 -15.25 14.28 3.00
C GLU A 86 -13.92 14.20 3.77
N GLN A 87 -13.99 13.87 5.05
CA GLN A 87 -12.82 13.70 5.91
C GLN A 87 -12.70 12.26 6.38
N PHE A 88 -11.50 11.73 6.27
CA PHE A 88 -11.20 10.37 6.71
C PHE A 88 -9.72 10.22 7.08
N ASP A 89 -9.38 9.13 7.72
CA ASP A 89 -8.01 8.83 8.12
C ASP A 89 -7.28 8.07 7.01
N ALA A 90 -6.21 8.69 6.50
CA ALA A 90 -5.32 8.10 5.52
C ALA A 90 -3.94 7.90 6.15
N HIS A 91 -3.48 6.66 6.26
CA HIS A 91 -2.20 6.31 6.89
C HIS A 91 -1.11 6.13 5.84
N PHE A 92 -0.15 7.05 5.82
CA PHE A 92 1.02 6.99 4.95
C PHE A 92 2.21 6.39 5.69
N ASP A 93 2.88 5.43 5.09
CA ASP A 93 4.10 4.86 5.63
C ASP A 93 5.23 5.91 5.65
N ALA A 94 6.24 5.71 6.49
CA ALA A 94 7.32 6.69 6.67
C ALA A 94 8.03 7.09 5.36
N ALA A 95 8.20 6.14 4.45
CA ALA A 95 8.79 6.39 3.13
C ALA A 95 7.90 7.31 2.27
N ASP A 96 6.59 7.07 2.28
CA ASP A 96 5.62 7.86 1.51
C ASP A 96 5.41 9.25 2.10
N GLN A 97 5.60 9.40 3.43
CA GLN A 97 5.59 10.72 4.08
C GLN A 97 6.67 11.66 3.54
N ALA A 98 7.84 11.13 3.19
CA ALA A 98 8.88 11.94 2.56
C ALA A 98 8.41 12.52 1.21
N ALA A 99 7.65 11.76 0.44
CA ALA A 99 7.06 12.20 -0.82
C ALA A 99 5.92 13.22 -0.63
N LEU A 100 5.27 13.24 0.54
CA LEU A 100 4.23 14.22 0.87
C LEU A 100 4.80 15.62 1.16
N LYS A 101 6.02 15.73 1.69
CA LYS A 101 6.60 17.02 2.11
C LYS A 101 6.46 18.13 1.08
N PRO A 102 6.78 17.93 -0.22
CA PRO A 102 6.64 18.99 -1.23
C PRO A 102 5.20 19.46 -1.45
N LYS A 103 4.20 18.68 -1.04
CA LYS A 103 2.79 19.05 -1.16
C LYS A 103 2.33 20.01 -0.05
N PHE A 104 3.10 20.12 1.02
CA PHE A 104 2.80 21.04 2.12
C PHE A 104 3.50 22.40 1.93
N PRO A 105 2.90 23.49 2.41
CA PRO A 105 3.54 24.81 2.38
C PRO A 105 4.91 24.80 3.06
N GLY A 106 5.92 25.29 2.37
CA GLY A 106 7.30 25.33 2.87
C GLY A 106 8.00 23.96 2.88
N GLY A 107 7.40 22.91 2.33
CA GLY A 107 7.99 21.56 2.27
C GLY A 107 8.08 20.85 3.63
N GLU A 108 7.31 21.28 4.61
CA GLU A 108 7.28 20.71 5.95
C GLU A 108 5.87 20.24 6.35
N ILE A 109 5.76 19.01 6.85
CA ILE A 109 4.51 18.47 7.39
C ILE A 109 4.37 18.98 8.82
N LYS A 110 3.39 19.86 9.05
CA LYS A 110 3.08 20.45 10.36
C LYS A 110 1.69 20.06 10.82
N PRO A 111 1.41 19.99 12.14
CA PRO A 111 0.07 19.78 12.65
C PRO A 111 -0.90 20.84 12.11
N PHE A 112 -2.08 20.42 11.70
CA PHE A 112 -3.17 21.28 11.22
C PHE A 112 -2.87 22.11 9.96
N VAL A 113 -1.76 21.82 9.26
CA VAL A 113 -1.44 22.45 7.98
C VAL A 113 -1.91 21.54 6.86
N THR A 114 -2.73 22.07 5.96
CA THR A 114 -3.27 21.36 4.81
C THR A 114 -2.29 21.39 3.65
N SER A 115 -2.09 20.26 2.99
CA SER A 115 -1.31 20.18 1.76
C SER A 115 -2.06 20.82 0.57
N ALA A 116 -1.38 21.02 -0.55
CA ALA A 116 -2.06 21.17 -1.84
C ALA A 116 -2.86 19.88 -2.14
N ALA A 117 -3.92 19.99 -2.95
CA ALA A 117 -4.66 18.82 -3.42
C ALA A 117 -3.80 18.00 -4.40
N PHE A 118 -3.90 16.68 -4.29
CA PHE A 118 -3.22 15.73 -5.17
C PHE A 118 -3.98 14.40 -5.20
N ARG A 119 -3.60 13.52 -6.13
CA ARG A 119 -4.11 12.15 -6.19
C ARG A 119 -3.25 11.24 -5.31
N PHE A 120 -3.90 10.44 -4.49
CA PHE A 120 -3.25 9.42 -3.66
C PHE A 120 -4.11 8.15 -3.61
N SER A 121 -3.52 7.05 -3.27
CA SER A 121 -4.24 5.79 -3.07
C SER A 121 -3.85 5.13 -1.77
N CYS A 122 -4.80 4.41 -1.19
CA CYS A 122 -4.63 3.65 0.05
C CYS A 122 -5.11 2.22 -0.13
N LEU A 123 -4.49 1.27 0.56
CA LEU A 123 -5.02 -0.07 0.72
C LEU A 123 -6.22 -0.02 1.67
N ASN A 124 -7.37 -0.51 1.23
CA ASN A 124 -8.53 -0.67 2.09
C ASN A 124 -8.43 -2.01 2.84
N GLU A 125 -8.12 -1.95 4.12
CA GLU A 125 -8.04 -3.13 5.00
C GLU A 125 -9.40 -3.54 5.58
N GLY A 126 -10.46 -2.81 5.25
CA GLY A 126 -11.83 -3.15 5.61
C GLY A 126 -12.65 -1.98 6.12
N TYR A 127 -13.88 -2.28 6.46
CA TYR A 127 -14.87 -1.34 6.95
C TYR A 127 -14.92 -1.35 8.48
N ILE A 128 -14.97 -0.16 9.06
CA ILE A 128 -15.15 0.05 10.50
C ILE A 128 -16.63 0.28 10.75
N ASP A 129 -17.31 -0.73 11.29
CA ASP A 129 -18.71 -0.63 11.69
C ASP A 129 -18.79 0.02 13.08
N ALA A 130 -18.86 1.34 13.10
CA ALA A 130 -19.00 2.11 14.30
C ALA A 130 -20.31 2.92 14.27
N PRO A 131 -21.11 2.88 15.34
CA PRO A 131 -22.46 3.49 15.33
C PRO A 131 -22.43 5.02 15.18
N VAL A 132 -21.34 5.69 15.49
CA VAL A 132 -21.24 7.15 15.42
C VAL A 132 -20.43 7.60 14.20
N LEU A 133 -19.36 6.91 13.87
CA LEU A 133 -18.47 7.26 12.76
C LEU A 133 -18.04 5.98 12.03
N PRO A 134 -18.88 5.49 11.11
CA PRO A 134 -18.46 4.41 10.24
C PRO A 134 -17.32 4.89 9.34
N GLY A 135 -16.38 4.01 9.02
CA GLY A 135 -15.21 4.42 8.28
C GLY A 135 -14.54 3.28 7.52
N LEU A 136 -13.50 3.62 6.79
CA LEU A 136 -12.60 2.65 6.15
C LEU A 136 -11.29 2.61 6.91
N LYS A 137 -10.73 1.42 7.05
CA LYS A 137 -9.37 1.24 7.53
C LYS A 137 -8.43 1.36 6.33
N LEU A 138 -7.90 2.57 6.12
CA LEU A 138 -7.05 2.92 4.99
C LEU A 138 -5.59 2.98 5.43
N ALA A 139 -4.78 2.06 4.91
CA ALA A 139 -3.37 1.94 5.24
C ALA A 139 -2.49 1.97 3.98
N HIS A 140 -1.17 2.07 4.18
CA HIS A 140 -0.20 2.06 3.09
C HIS A 140 -0.57 3.03 1.97
N CYS A 141 -0.95 4.25 2.37
CA CYS A 141 -1.29 5.31 1.44
C CYS A 141 -0.02 5.84 0.76
N ARG A 142 -0.13 6.12 -0.54
CA ARG A 142 0.97 6.62 -1.36
C ARG A 142 0.47 7.63 -2.38
N LEU A 143 1.39 8.48 -2.87
CA LEU A 143 1.08 9.39 -3.98
C LEU A 143 0.90 8.57 -5.26
N GLU A 144 -0.11 8.95 -6.03
CA GLU A 144 -0.25 8.48 -7.41
C GLU A 144 0.38 9.50 -8.34
N GLY A 145 1.25 9.02 -9.23
CA GLY A 145 1.98 9.83 -10.19
C GLY A 145 1.14 10.30 -11.37
#